data_42a986628449df41f99c7399a370a788
#
_entry.id   42a986628449df41f99c7399a370a788
#
_cell.length_a   1.000
_cell.length_b   1.000
_cell.length_c   1.000
_cell.angle_alpha   90.00
_cell.angle_beta   90.00
_cell.angle_gamma   90.00
#
_symmetry.space_group_name_H-M   'P 1'
#
loop_
_entity.id
_entity.type
_entity.pdbx_description
1 polymer ?
#
loop_
_entity_poly.entity_id
_entity_poly.type
_entity_poly.pdbx_seq_one_letter_code
_entity_poly.pdbx_strand_id
1 'polypeptide(L)'
;MTAEPQPAPSRNVGTVAWTSTTYFAEGLPWSVLHQIAAEFLTAAGLPPSQVGYTSALHLTSTLKFLWSPVVDLVGSFRQWMFATQAVLGALIGLLAVLAHDLARSAGGHDTSLIWVTLVAIGVASATHDIACDGYYMDALPRDAQARYAGARVAAFRVAMLVGNSGLVYLGGRYNWLLGLGVAGALMFALALGHRLLLPHGANEQARRAAPERTGAARLAHVRAAYLSFLRQDRALLVVLFLLTYKLGDALMFNMSKVMLRDLGVSTAERGVINGFGTVASIVGAVIGGAWIARTSLARAIVPITVLMTATQPIYLLIAAPSLPMSAGQLADAPAFFLAGLAPSLTTVAAIMVIEQLCGGMAVAAQMVFLMRRCHPDHKAAHFAFGTAIYALSQMATGAYSGWVYQAQGPIVYFALACVACIPCLLLVPMVATSEPDPPRRTA
;
A
#
# COMPACT_ATOMS: atom_id res chain seq x y z
N MET A 1 -21.75 40.25 25.11
CA MET A 1 -22.39 39.20 24.32
C MET A 1 -21.51 38.00 24.39
N THR A 2 -21.79 37.06 25.28
CA THR A 2 -21.12 35.79 25.45
C THR A 2 -21.65 34.86 24.35
N ALA A 3 -20.78 34.46 23.41
CA ALA A 3 -21.15 33.47 22.40
C ALA A 3 -21.46 32.14 23.12
N GLU A 4 -22.69 31.67 23.00
CA GLU A 4 -23.07 30.33 23.39
C GLU A 4 -22.18 29.31 22.69
N PRO A 5 -21.67 28.29 23.40
CA PRO A 5 -20.91 27.22 22.77
C PRO A 5 -21.85 26.45 21.82
N GLN A 6 -21.56 26.50 20.54
CA GLN A 6 -22.30 25.69 19.56
C GLN A 6 -22.20 24.22 19.97
N PRO A 7 -23.31 23.49 20.04
CA PRO A 7 -23.32 22.08 20.39
C PRO A 7 -22.41 21.33 19.40
N ALA A 8 -21.55 20.47 19.95
CA ALA A 8 -20.68 19.61 19.14
C ALA A 8 -21.56 18.84 18.13
N PRO A 9 -21.32 18.98 16.82
CA PRO A 9 -22.21 18.41 15.83
C PRO A 9 -22.22 16.89 15.99
N SER A 10 -23.42 16.34 16.21
CA SER A 10 -23.66 14.90 16.32
C SER A 10 -23.04 14.15 15.14
N ARG A 11 -22.38 13.02 15.41
CA ARG A 11 -21.91 12.12 14.34
C ARG A 11 -23.14 11.67 13.54
N ASN A 12 -23.28 12.14 12.31
CA ASN A 12 -24.33 11.64 11.44
C ASN A 12 -23.94 10.22 10.99
N VAL A 13 -24.67 9.23 11.50
CA VAL A 13 -24.43 7.79 11.22
C VAL A 13 -24.42 7.54 9.71
N GLY A 14 -25.26 8.22 8.94
CA GLY A 14 -25.26 8.14 7.48
C GLY A 14 -23.92 8.57 6.87
N THR A 15 -23.29 9.63 7.39
CA THR A 15 -22.01 10.12 6.89
C THR A 15 -20.86 9.15 7.21
N VAL A 16 -20.84 8.56 8.40
CA VAL A 16 -19.84 7.52 8.73
C VAL A 16 -20.02 6.31 7.81
N ALA A 17 -21.26 5.87 7.59
CA ALA A 17 -21.55 4.71 6.77
C ALA A 17 -21.07 4.89 5.32
N TRP A 18 -21.48 5.97 4.64
CA TRP A 18 -21.06 6.16 3.26
C TRP A 18 -19.55 6.46 3.13
N THR A 19 -18.93 7.21 4.06
CA THR A 19 -17.48 7.41 4.07
C THR A 19 -16.76 6.07 4.21
N SER A 20 -17.21 5.20 5.11
CA SER A 20 -16.59 3.90 5.30
C SER A 20 -16.76 2.98 4.08
N THR A 21 -17.95 2.94 3.48
CA THR A 21 -18.18 2.08 2.32
C THR A 21 -17.47 2.55 1.06
N THR A 22 -17.32 3.87 0.86
CA THR A 22 -16.57 4.41 -0.30
C THR A 22 -15.08 4.11 -0.20
N TYR A 23 -14.47 4.29 0.98
CA TYR A 23 -13.05 4.00 1.16
C TYR A 23 -12.75 2.50 1.32
N PHE A 24 -13.71 1.70 1.76
CA PHE A 24 -13.61 0.25 1.63
C PHE A 24 -13.60 -0.17 0.15
N ALA A 25 -14.47 0.42 -0.68
CA ALA A 25 -14.51 0.18 -2.12
C ALA A 25 -13.24 0.67 -2.85
N GLU A 26 -12.49 1.63 -2.31
CA GLU A 26 -11.19 2.06 -2.80
C GLU A 26 -10.08 1.06 -2.42
N GLY A 27 -10.07 0.61 -1.17
CA GLY A 27 -9.04 -0.29 -0.66
C GLY A 27 -9.10 -1.71 -1.22
N LEU A 28 -10.28 -2.18 -1.61
CA LEU A 28 -10.45 -3.56 -2.09
C LEU A 28 -9.76 -3.82 -3.44
N PRO A 29 -9.98 -3.03 -4.52
CA PRO A 29 -9.24 -3.20 -5.78
C PRO A 29 -7.75 -2.92 -5.62
N TRP A 30 -7.38 -1.98 -4.75
CA TRP A 30 -5.98 -1.75 -4.40
C TRP A 30 -5.33 -3.02 -3.84
N SER A 31 -6.01 -3.71 -2.92
CA SER A 31 -5.53 -4.99 -2.38
C SER A 31 -5.46 -6.08 -3.45
N VAL A 32 -6.42 -6.13 -4.38
CA VAL A 32 -6.38 -7.08 -5.51
C VAL A 32 -5.11 -6.90 -6.33
N LEU A 33 -4.75 -5.66 -6.67
CA LEU A 33 -3.58 -5.36 -7.50
C LEU A 33 -2.25 -5.57 -6.78
N HIS A 34 -2.14 -5.07 -5.56
CA HIS A 34 -0.84 -4.95 -4.90
C HIS A 34 -0.53 -6.08 -3.92
N GLN A 35 -1.53 -6.91 -3.59
CA GLN A 35 -1.38 -8.00 -2.64
C GLN A 35 -1.82 -9.34 -3.24
N ILE A 36 -3.08 -9.43 -3.70
CA ILE A 36 -3.66 -10.71 -4.16
C ILE A 36 -3.06 -11.14 -5.50
N ALA A 37 -2.76 -10.20 -6.42
CA ALA A 37 -2.17 -10.54 -7.72
C ALA A 37 -0.88 -11.36 -7.57
N ALA A 38 0.03 -10.93 -6.70
CA ALA A 38 1.24 -11.67 -6.43
C ALA A 38 0.97 -13.03 -5.76
N GLU A 39 -0.08 -13.16 -4.93
CA GLU A 39 -0.43 -14.41 -4.26
C GLU A 39 -0.98 -15.46 -5.23
N PHE A 40 -1.93 -15.09 -6.12
CA PHE A 40 -2.46 -16.09 -7.07
C PHE A 40 -1.44 -16.48 -8.14
N LEU A 41 -0.60 -15.56 -8.62
CA LEU A 41 0.49 -15.89 -9.54
C LEU A 41 1.51 -16.82 -8.89
N THR A 42 1.83 -16.56 -7.61
CA THR A 42 2.69 -17.45 -6.80
C THR A 42 2.06 -18.82 -6.62
N ALA A 43 0.76 -18.87 -6.29
CA ALA A 43 0.01 -20.12 -6.10
C ALA A 43 -0.10 -20.93 -7.39
N ALA A 44 -0.20 -20.26 -8.55
CA ALA A 44 -0.20 -20.90 -9.87
C ALA A 44 1.19 -21.38 -10.30
N GLY A 45 2.24 -21.19 -9.50
CA GLY A 45 3.60 -21.67 -9.79
C GLY A 45 4.36 -20.83 -10.81
N LEU A 46 3.92 -19.59 -11.10
CA LEU A 46 4.63 -18.73 -12.02
C LEU A 46 6.04 -18.41 -11.51
N PRO A 47 7.00 -18.16 -12.42
CA PRO A 47 8.38 -17.84 -12.03
C PRO A 47 8.43 -16.52 -11.23
N PRO A 48 9.36 -16.40 -10.28
CA PRO A 48 9.52 -15.22 -9.44
C PRO A 48 9.63 -13.90 -10.22
N SER A 49 10.22 -13.92 -11.41
CA SER A 49 10.31 -12.75 -12.29
C SER A 49 8.94 -12.21 -12.67
N GLN A 50 7.97 -13.07 -13.01
CA GLN A 50 6.60 -12.64 -13.33
C GLN A 50 5.86 -12.14 -12.07
N VAL A 51 6.05 -12.79 -10.93
CA VAL A 51 5.48 -12.32 -9.66
C VAL A 51 6.01 -10.92 -9.32
N GLY A 52 7.30 -10.66 -9.52
CA GLY A 52 7.93 -9.36 -9.29
C GLY A 52 7.33 -8.23 -10.14
N TYR A 53 6.92 -8.53 -11.38
CA TYR A 53 6.30 -7.54 -12.27
C TYR A 53 4.96 -6.98 -11.75
N THR A 54 4.29 -7.64 -10.80
CA THR A 54 3.09 -7.08 -10.18
C THR A 54 3.33 -5.73 -9.51
N SER A 55 4.55 -5.43 -9.09
CA SER A 55 4.92 -4.13 -8.54
C SER A 55 4.82 -2.99 -9.57
N ALA A 56 4.95 -3.27 -10.87
CA ALA A 56 4.76 -2.28 -11.93
C ALA A 56 3.30 -1.75 -11.98
N LEU A 57 2.34 -2.48 -11.42
CA LEU A 57 0.95 -2.02 -11.31
C LEU A 57 0.79 -0.76 -10.45
N HIS A 58 1.75 -0.45 -9.56
CA HIS A 58 1.80 0.84 -8.86
C HIS A 58 1.88 2.04 -9.80
N LEU A 59 2.34 1.82 -11.04
CA LEU A 59 2.44 2.88 -12.04
C LEU A 59 1.07 3.49 -12.35
N THR A 60 0.01 2.70 -12.36
CA THR A 60 -1.36 3.20 -12.62
C THR A 60 -1.81 4.24 -11.59
N SER A 61 -1.55 3.98 -10.30
CA SER A 61 -1.83 4.94 -9.23
C SER A 61 -0.90 6.15 -9.25
N THR A 62 0.35 5.97 -9.67
CA THR A 62 1.33 7.06 -9.78
C THR A 62 0.99 8.00 -10.93
N LEU A 63 0.55 7.47 -12.07
CA LEU A 63 0.24 8.25 -13.27
C LEU A 63 -1.19 8.81 -13.31
N LYS A 64 -2.04 8.53 -12.30
CA LYS A 64 -3.46 8.96 -12.30
C LYS A 64 -3.65 10.47 -12.51
N PHE A 65 -2.64 11.29 -12.18
CA PHE A 65 -2.67 12.73 -12.39
C PHE A 65 -2.80 13.12 -13.89
N LEU A 66 -2.39 12.25 -14.82
CA LEU A 66 -2.48 12.50 -16.26
C LEU A 66 -3.93 12.58 -16.74
N TRP A 67 -4.83 11.78 -16.14
CA TRP A 67 -6.25 11.76 -16.54
C TRP A 67 -7.22 12.27 -15.47
N SER A 68 -6.72 12.66 -14.28
CA SER A 68 -7.58 13.26 -13.25
C SER A 68 -8.41 14.46 -13.73
N PRO A 69 -7.91 15.32 -14.66
CA PRO A 69 -8.74 16.40 -15.20
C PRO A 69 -9.99 15.92 -15.94
N VAL A 70 -9.97 14.73 -16.53
CA VAL A 70 -11.15 14.16 -17.21
C VAL A 70 -12.24 13.86 -16.18
N VAL A 71 -11.89 13.27 -15.05
CA VAL A 71 -12.83 12.97 -13.94
C VAL A 71 -13.38 14.28 -13.35
N ASP A 72 -12.57 15.32 -13.32
CA ASP A 72 -12.99 16.63 -12.84
C ASP A 72 -13.97 17.35 -13.78
N LEU A 73 -13.80 17.18 -15.09
CA LEU A 73 -14.55 17.93 -16.12
C LEU A 73 -15.81 17.21 -16.60
N VAL A 74 -15.82 15.88 -16.56
CA VAL A 74 -16.90 15.06 -17.16
C VAL A 74 -17.77 14.46 -16.07
N GLY A 75 -19.06 14.76 -16.07
CA GLY A 75 -20.04 14.18 -15.15
C GLY A 75 -19.85 14.61 -13.68
N SER A 76 -20.31 13.79 -12.76
CA SER A 76 -20.16 14.00 -11.31
C SER A 76 -19.23 12.96 -10.68
N PHE A 77 -18.56 13.30 -9.59
CA PHE A 77 -17.76 12.34 -8.83
C PHE A 77 -18.56 11.12 -8.39
N ARG A 78 -19.83 11.34 -8.00
CA ARG A 78 -20.75 10.26 -7.65
C ARG A 78 -20.99 9.31 -8.83
N GLN A 79 -21.17 9.82 -10.06
CA GLN A 79 -21.33 8.99 -11.26
C GLN A 79 -20.07 8.21 -11.57
N TRP A 80 -18.91 8.84 -11.55
CA TRP A 80 -17.62 8.18 -11.73
C TRP A 80 -17.42 7.06 -10.72
N MET A 81 -17.74 7.31 -9.44
CA MET A 81 -17.53 6.36 -8.36
C MET A 81 -18.33 5.07 -8.57
N PHE A 82 -19.66 5.13 -8.74
CA PHE A 82 -20.42 3.89 -8.92
C PHE A 82 -20.17 3.24 -10.30
N ALA A 83 -19.87 4.00 -11.34
CA ALA A 83 -19.54 3.45 -12.67
C ALA A 83 -18.20 2.69 -12.62
N THR A 84 -17.16 3.28 -12.03
CA THR A 84 -15.86 2.60 -11.87
C THR A 84 -15.94 1.40 -10.95
N GLN A 85 -16.77 1.41 -9.91
CA GLN A 85 -17.04 0.24 -9.07
C GLN A 85 -17.68 -0.91 -9.87
N ALA A 86 -18.64 -0.61 -10.74
CA ALA A 86 -19.25 -1.62 -11.60
C ALA A 86 -18.24 -2.20 -12.60
N VAL A 87 -17.42 -1.35 -13.21
CA VAL A 87 -16.32 -1.78 -14.10
C VAL A 87 -15.31 -2.64 -13.34
N LEU A 88 -14.90 -2.22 -12.13
CA LEU A 88 -14.01 -2.99 -11.27
C LEU A 88 -14.61 -4.34 -10.89
N GLY A 89 -15.91 -4.37 -10.57
CA GLY A 89 -16.63 -5.62 -10.31
C GLY A 89 -16.54 -6.60 -11.48
N ALA A 90 -16.76 -6.11 -12.71
CA ALA A 90 -16.67 -6.92 -13.93
C ALA A 90 -15.23 -7.39 -14.19
N LEU A 91 -14.24 -6.50 -14.09
CA LEU A 91 -12.83 -6.82 -14.33
C LEU A 91 -12.28 -7.80 -13.27
N ILE A 92 -12.62 -7.62 -11.99
CA ILE A 92 -12.22 -8.55 -10.93
C ILE A 92 -12.94 -9.90 -11.10
N GLY A 93 -14.21 -9.90 -11.54
CA GLY A 93 -14.93 -11.11 -11.91
C GLY A 93 -14.27 -11.86 -13.09
N LEU A 94 -13.83 -11.12 -14.11
CA LEU A 94 -13.05 -11.70 -15.22
C LEU A 94 -11.71 -12.26 -14.69
N LEU A 95 -11.01 -11.51 -13.86
CA LEU A 95 -9.76 -11.97 -13.24
C LEU A 95 -9.98 -13.24 -12.42
N ALA A 96 -11.14 -13.39 -11.74
CA ALA A 96 -11.48 -14.59 -10.97
C ALA A 96 -11.56 -15.84 -11.87
N VAL A 97 -12.17 -15.73 -13.06
CA VAL A 97 -12.23 -16.82 -14.04
C VAL A 97 -10.82 -17.13 -14.54
N LEU A 98 -10.08 -16.13 -14.98
CA LEU A 98 -8.73 -16.32 -15.53
C LEU A 98 -7.76 -16.92 -14.50
N ALA A 99 -7.82 -16.47 -13.26
CA ALA A 99 -6.99 -17.00 -12.18
C ALA A 99 -7.36 -18.45 -11.80
N HIS A 100 -8.67 -18.78 -11.89
CA HIS A 100 -9.14 -20.14 -11.67
C HIS A 100 -8.66 -21.09 -12.77
N ASP A 101 -8.75 -20.68 -14.03
CA ASP A 101 -8.30 -21.47 -15.18
C ASP A 101 -6.78 -21.64 -15.16
N LEU A 102 -6.02 -20.58 -14.83
CA LEU A 102 -4.57 -20.65 -14.67
C LEU A 102 -4.17 -21.68 -13.61
N ALA A 103 -4.85 -21.69 -12.45
CA ALA A 103 -4.55 -22.61 -11.35
C ALA A 103 -4.84 -24.08 -11.70
N ARG A 104 -5.70 -24.34 -12.69
CA ARG A 104 -6.06 -25.70 -13.15
C ARG A 104 -5.22 -26.21 -14.31
N SER A 105 -4.52 -25.30 -14.97
CA SER A 105 -3.67 -25.65 -16.10
C SER A 105 -2.29 -26.06 -15.63
N ALA A 106 -1.87 -27.26 -15.97
CA ALA A 106 -0.54 -27.80 -15.61
C ALA A 106 0.58 -27.17 -16.48
N GLY A 107 0.80 -25.87 -16.38
CA GLY A 107 1.92 -25.15 -17.01
C GLY A 107 1.75 -24.94 -18.52
N GLY A 108 1.88 -23.71 -19.00
CA GLY A 108 1.88 -23.38 -20.44
C GLY A 108 0.73 -22.49 -20.90
N HIS A 109 0.05 -21.79 -20.01
CA HIS A 109 -0.99 -20.83 -20.40
C HIS A 109 -0.40 -19.46 -20.68
N ASP A 110 -0.91 -18.84 -21.75
CA ASP A 110 -0.68 -17.44 -22.02
C ASP A 110 -1.31 -16.58 -20.91
N THR A 111 -0.47 -15.86 -20.17
CA THR A 111 -0.89 -14.96 -19.09
C THR A 111 -1.18 -13.55 -19.57
N SER A 112 -1.11 -13.28 -20.88
CA SER A 112 -1.26 -11.93 -21.45
C SER A 112 -2.61 -11.31 -21.08
N LEU A 113 -3.70 -12.07 -21.12
CA LEU A 113 -5.03 -11.58 -20.77
C LEU A 113 -5.14 -11.26 -19.26
N ILE A 114 -4.46 -12.01 -18.40
CA ILE A 114 -4.36 -11.71 -16.96
C ILE A 114 -3.68 -10.34 -16.76
N TRP A 115 -2.54 -10.11 -17.43
CA TRP A 115 -1.82 -8.85 -17.32
C TRP A 115 -2.61 -7.66 -17.86
N VAL A 116 -3.27 -7.82 -19.02
CA VAL A 116 -4.18 -6.79 -19.56
C VAL A 116 -5.31 -6.48 -18.57
N THR A 117 -5.90 -7.51 -17.96
CA THR A 117 -6.97 -7.36 -16.97
C THR A 117 -6.45 -6.64 -15.71
N LEU A 118 -5.26 -7.00 -15.21
CA LEU A 118 -4.64 -6.34 -14.06
C LEU A 118 -4.36 -4.86 -14.35
N VAL A 119 -3.83 -4.51 -15.52
CA VAL A 119 -3.62 -3.12 -15.93
C VAL A 119 -4.94 -2.37 -16.01
N ALA A 120 -5.98 -2.98 -16.60
CA ALA A 120 -7.32 -2.38 -16.68
C ALA A 120 -7.93 -2.15 -15.28
N ILE A 121 -7.78 -3.10 -14.34
CA ILE A 121 -8.15 -2.93 -12.93
C ILE A 121 -7.35 -1.77 -12.33
N GLY A 122 -6.05 -1.65 -12.62
CA GLY A 122 -5.20 -0.57 -12.13
C GLY A 122 -5.68 0.82 -12.57
N VAL A 123 -5.99 0.99 -13.85
CA VAL A 123 -6.53 2.25 -14.38
C VAL A 123 -7.90 2.55 -13.79
N ALA A 124 -8.81 1.56 -13.73
CA ALA A 124 -10.14 1.73 -13.15
C ALA A 124 -10.08 2.04 -11.64
N SER A 125 -9.19 1.37 -10.89
CA SER A 125 -8.94 1.62 -9.46
C SER A 125 -8.40 3.03 -9.20
N ALA A 126 -7.43 3.47 -9.99
CA ALA A 126 -6.88 4.83 -9.88
C ALA A 126 -7.92 5.90 -10.24
N THR A 127 -8.81 5.63 -11.20
CA THR A 127 -9.93 6.52 -11.56
C THR A 127 -10.98 6.56 -10.45
N HIS A 128 -11.27 5.40 -9.83
CA HIS A 128 -12.16 5.31 -8.67
C HIS A 128 -11.63 6.11 -7.48
N ASP A 129 -10.34 6.01 -7.18
CA ASP A 129 -9.65 6.75 -6.11
C ASP A 129 -9.78 8.28 -6.31
N ILE A 130 -9.55 8.78 -7.55
CA ILE A 130 -9.80 10.20 -7.88
C ILE A 130 -11.26 10.58 -7.59
N ALA A 131 -12.21 9.73 -7.97
CA ALA A 131 -13.63 10.00 -7.78
C ALA A 131 -14.05 9.96 -6.30
N CYS A 132 -13.51 9.02 -5.51
CA CYS A 132 -13.76 8.93 -4.07
C CYS A 132 -13.24 10.16 -3.32
N ASP A 133 -12.00 10.55 -3.56
CA ASP A 133 -11.40 11.72 -2.94
C ASP A 133 -12.14 13.01 -3.36
N GLY A 134 -12.47 13.11 -4.65
CA GLY A 134 -13.27 14.23 -5.17
C GLY A 134 -14.65 14.32 -4.53
N TYR A 135 -15.35 13.19 -4.43
CA TYR A 135 -16.66 13.12 -3.78
C TYR A 135 -16.61 13.46 -2.29
N TYR A 136 -15.62 12.95 -1.58
CA TYR A 136 -15.41 13.24 -0.15
C TYR A 136 -15.21 14.75 0.10
N MET A 137 -14.41 15.41 -0.74
CA MET A 137 -14.18 16.84 -0.65
C MET A 137 -15.39 17.67 -1.06
N ASP A 138 -16.19 17.19 -2.00
CA ASP A 138 -17.40 17.86 -2.51
C ASP A 138 -18.60 17.71 -1.54
N ALA A 139 -18.75 16.53 -0.93
CA ALA A 139 -19.88 16.22 -0.06
C ALA A 139 -19.71 16.76 1.38
N LEU A 140 -18.49 17.05 1.83
CA LEU A 140 -18.20 17.43 3.21
C LEU A 140 -17.52 18.79 3.34
N PRO A 141 -17.99 19.67 4.26
CA PRO A 141 -17.24 20.86 4.65
C PRO A 141 -15.93 20.48 5.34
N ARG A 142 -14.92 21.36 5.31
CA ARG A 142 -13.55 21.10 5.78
C ARG A 142 -13.47 20.53 7.20
N ASP A 143 -14.30 21.02 8.11
CA ASP A 143 -14.32 20.55 9.50
C ASP A 143 -14.87 19.12 9.62
N ALA A 144 -15.84 18.76 8.77
CA ALA A 144 -16.37 17.41 8.69
C ALA A 144 -15.35 16.46 8.04
N GLN A 145 -14.60 16.89 7.03
CA GLN A 145 -13.52 16.10 6.43
C GLN A 145 -12.50 15.69 7.51
N ALA A 146 -12.05 16.61 8.35
CA ALA A 146 -11.14 16.30 9.45
C ALA A 146 -11.74 15.29 10.44
N ARG A 147 -13.04 15.43 10.75
CA ARG A 147 -13.76 14.53 11.68
C ARG A 147 -13.87 13.09 11.19
N TYR A 148 -14.11 12.89 9.89
CA TYR A 148 -14.31 11.56 9.30
C TYR A 148 -13.03 10.95 8.69
N ALA A 149 -11.88 11.65 8.75
CA ALA A 149 -10.61 11.16 8.25
C ALA A 149 -10.20 9.80 8.86
N GLY A 150 -10.47 9.61 10.16
CA GLY A 150 -10.21 8.33 10.83
C GLY A 150 -11.05 7.17 10.28
N ALA A 151 -12.34 7.40 10.00
CA ALA A 151 -13.22 6.39 9.42
C ALA A 151 -12.78 6.00 8.01
N ARG A 152 -12.36 6.97 7.21
CA ARG A 152 -11.77 6.78 5.89
C ARG A 152 -10.57 5.83 5.94
N VAL A 153 -9.56 6.15 6.77
CA VAL A 153 -8.35 5.34 6.89
C VAL A 153 -8.66 3.94 7.42
N ALA A 154 -9.53 3.84 8.43
CA ALA A 154 -9.92 2.54 9.00
C ALA A 154 -10.62 1.65 7.96
N ALA A 155 -11.55 2.20 7.18
CA ALA A 155 -12.26 1.46 6.15
C ALA A 155 -11.33 0.94 5.04
N PHE A 156 -10.39 1.77 4.58
CA PHE A 156 -9.36 1.34 3.62
C PHE A 156 -8.50 0.19 4.18
N ARG A 157 -8.10 0.28 5.46
CA ARG A 157 -7.33 -0.79 6.12
C ARG A 157 -8.13 -2.08 6.30
N VAL A 158 -9.42 -1.99 6.61
CA VAL A 158 -10.31 -3.16 6.65
C VAL A 158 -10.42 -3.82 5.28
N ALA A 159 -10.54 -3.05 4.20
CA ALA A 159 -10.54 -3.59 2.85
C ALA A 159 -9.23 -4.32 2.50
N MET A 160 -8.08 -3.76 2.90
CA MET A 160 -6.79 -4.42 2.75
C MET A 160 -6.72 -5.75 3.52
N LEU A 161 -7.24 -5.77 4.76
CA LEU A 161 -7.29 -6.98 5.58
C LEU A 161 -8.19 -8.04 4.93
N VAL A 162 -9.39 -7.65 4.47
CA VAL A 162 -10.31 -8.54 3.75
C VAL A 162 -9.63 -9.11 2.52
N GLY A 163 -8.96 -8.28 1.71
CA GLY A 163 -8.28 -8.70 0.48
C GLY A 163 -7.10 -9.63 0.76
N ASN A 164 -6.10 -9.12 1.48
CA ASN A 164 -4.83 -9.82 1.67
C ASN A 164 -4.93 -11.06 2.58
N SER A 165 -5.95 -11.14 3.43
CA SER A 165 -6.19 -12.27 4.30
C SER A 165 -7.40 -13.10 3.84
N GLY A 166 -8.61 -12.51 3.91
CA GLY A 166 -9.85 -13.23 3.68
C GLY A 166 -9.96 -13.82 2.27
N LEU A 167 -9.74 -12.99 1.24
CA LEU A 167 -9.87 -13.46 -0.15
C LEU A 167 -8.72 -14.40 -0.57
N VAL A 168 -7.50 -14.17 -0.05
CA VAL A 168 -6.38 -15.09 -0.26
C VAL A 168 -6.64 -16.44 0.42
N TYR A 169 -7.17 -16.43 1.65
CA TYR A 169 -7.58 -17.65 2.33
C TYR A 169 -8.66 -18.41 1.54
N LEU A 170 -9.70 -17.73 1.07
CA LEU A 170 -10.75 -18.34 0.25
C LEU A 170 -10.19 -18.91 -1.06
N GLY A 171 -9.30 -18.16 -1.72
CA GLY A 171 -8.62 -18.61 -2.94
C GLY A 171 -7.79 -19.87 -2.73
N GLY A 172 -7.02 -19.92 -1.63
CA GLY A 172 -6.18 -21.06 -1.31
C GLY A 172 -6.92 -22.26 -0.71
N ARG A 173 -8.01 -22.01 0.05
CA ARG A 173 -8.77 -23.09 0.70
C ARG A 173 -9.77 -23.75 -0.25
N TYR A 174 -10.33 -22.99 -1.15
CA TYR A 174 -11.35 -23.45 -2.11
C TYR A 174 -10.84 -23.31 -3.55
N ASN A 175 -10.92 -22.12 -4.10
CA ASN A 175 -10.42 -21.80 -5.44
C ASN A 175 -10.42 -20.27 -5.69
N TRP A 176 -9.69 -19.83 -6.71
CA TRP A 176 -9.57 -18.41 -7.04
C TRP A 176 -10.86 -17.81 -7.64
N LEU A 177 -11.75 -18.64 -8.24
CA LEU A 177 -13.05 -18.19 -8.69
C LEU A 177 -13.89 -17.69 -7.51
N LEU A 178 -13.88 -18.41 -6.38
CA LEU A 178 -14.55 -17.97 -5.15
C LEU A 178 -13.84 -16.76 -4.53
N GLY A 179 -12.50 -16.83 -4.33
CA GLY A 179 -11.74 -15.77 -3.67
C GLY A 179 -11.89 -14.42 -4.36
N LEU A 180 -11.60 -14.34 -5.66
CA LEU A 180 -11.73 -13.10 -6.43
C LEU A 180 -13.17 -12.81 -6.83
N GLY A 181 -13.99 -13.83 -7.06
CA GLY A 181 -15.42 -13.67 -7.40
C GLY A 181 -16.20 -12.97 -6.30
N VAL A 182 -15.90 -13.26 -5.03
CA VAL A 182 -16.46 -12.52 -3.86
C VAL A 182 -16.07 -11.04 -3.93
N ALA A 183 -14.82 -10.72 -4.27
CA ALA A 183 -14.40 -9.33 -4.43
C ALA A 183 -15.16 -8.62 -5.55
N GLY A 184 -15.30 -9.27 -6.70
CA GLY A 184 -16.08 -8.74 -7.83
C GLY A 184 -17.55 -8.50 -7.47
N ALA A 185 -18.20 -9.48 -6.82
CA ALA A 185 -19.58 -9.38 -6.36
C ALA A 185 -19.75 -8.24 -5.34
N LEU A 186 -18.77 -8.08 -4.41
CA LEU A 186 -18.78 -7.02 -3.42
C LEU A 186 -18.67 -5.64 -4.08
N MET A 187 -17.83 -5.49 -5.11
CA MET A 187 -17.74 -4.25 -5.88
C MET A 187 -19.04 -3.91 -6.59
N PHE A 188 -19.76 -4.88 -7.16
CA PHE A 188 -21.08 -4.66 -7.74
C PHE A 188 -22.13 -4.29 -6.71
N ALA A 189 -22.14 -4.94 -5.53
CA ALA A 189 -23.04 -4.60 -4.45
C ALA A 189 -22.81 -3.17 -3.95
N LEU A 190 -21.53 -2.76 -3.81
CA LEU A 190 -21.17 -1.39 -3.46
C LEU A 190 -21.56 -0.39 -4.55
N ALA A 191 -21.35 -0.72 -5.84
CA ALA A 191 -21.78 0.13 -6.95
C ALA A 191 -23.29 0.39 -6.92
N LEU A 192 -24.09 -0.66 -6.71
CA LEU A 192 -25.54 -0.56 -6.60
C LEU A 192 -25.95 0.25 -5.36
N GLY A 193 -25.38 -0.06 -4.19
CA GLY A 193 -25.61 0.68 -2.95
C GLY A 193 -25.27 2.15 -3.07
N HIS A 194 -24.12 2.48 -3.62
CA HIS A 194 -23.69 3.87 -3.81
C HIS A 194 -24.53 4.61 -4.85
N ARG A 195 -24.97 3.93 -5.92
CA ARG A 195 -25.91 4.52 -6.88
C ARG A 195 -27.25 4.91 -6.22
N LEU A 196 -27.74 4.10 -5.29
CA LEU A 196 -29.04 4.27 -4.66
C LEU A 196 -29.00 5.18 -3.43
N LEU A 197 -27.95 5.07 -2.61
CA LEU A 197 -27.94 5.61 -1.26
C LEU A 197 -27.00 6.79 -1.05
N LEU A 198 -26.02 7.03 -1.94
CA LEU A 198 -25.11 8.16 -1.78
C LEU A 198 -25.85 9.50 -1.99
N PRO A 199 -25.68 10.47 -1.07
CA PRO A 199 -26.20 11.81 -1.26
C PRO A 199 -25.66 12.46 -2.53
N HIS A 200 -26.42 13.39 -3.10
CA HIS A 200 -25.89 14.26 -4.15
C HIS A 200 -24.94 15.28 -3.51
N GLY A 201 -23.77 15.52 -4.12
CA GLY A 201 -22.80 16.49 -3.59
C GLY A 201 -23.39 17.89 -3.55
N ALA A 202 -23.22 18.60 -2.43
CA ALA A 202 -23.76 19.94 -2.25
C ALA A 202 -23.16 20.99 -3.23
N ASN A 203 -21.94 20.73 -3.70
CA ASN A 203 -21.19 21.66 -4.56
C ASN A 203 -21.18 21.25 -6.04
N GLU A 204 -21.88 20.18 -6.42
CA GLU A 204 -21.88 19.69 -7.80
C GLU A 204 -22.37 20.76 -8.80
N GLN A 205 -23.40 21.53 -8.43
CA GLN A 205 -23.92 22.64 -9.25
C GLN A 205 -22.96 23.85 -9.27
N ALA A 206 -22.36 24.18 -8.11
CA ALA A 206 -21.37 25.25 -8.00
C ALA A 206 -20.09 24.92 -8.80
N ARG A 207 -19.70 23.66 -8.84
CA ARG A 207 -18.53 23.20 -9.62
C ARG A 207 -18.74 23.30 -11.13
N ARG A 208 -19.96 23.03 -11.61
CA ARG A 208 -20.34 23.22 -13.01
C ARG A 208 -20.39 24.71 -13.42
N ALA A 209 -20.62 25.58 -12.45
CA ALA A 209 -20.69 27.03 -12.66
C ALA A 209 -19.35 27.77 -12.42
N ALA A 210 -18.34 27.08 -11.86
CA ALA A 210 -17.04 27.69 -11.58
C ALA A 210 -16.29 27.98 -12.89
N PRO A 211 -15.67 29.18 -13.04
CA PRO A 211 -14.90 29.51 -14.25
C PRO A 211 -13.77 28.50 -14.44
N GLU A 212 -13.69 27.95 -15.64
CA GLU A 212 -12.66 27.00 -16.03
C GLU A 212 -11.26 27.63 -15.89
N ARG A 213 -10.50 27.17 -14.90
CA ARG A 213 -9.05 27.35 -14.93
C ARG A 213 -8.52 26.54 -16.10
N THR A 214 -7.96 27.21 -17.11
CA THR A 214 -7.37 26.55 -18.28
C THR A 214 -6.41 25.43 -17.84
N GLY A 215 -6.40 24.31 -18.54
CA GLY A 215 -5.52 23.18 -18.21
C GLY A 215 -4.04 23.59 -18.12
N ALA A 216 -3.61 24.59 -18.89
CA ALA A 216 -2.27 25.19 -18.84
C ALA A 216 -1.99 25.87 -17.49
N ALA A 217 -2.93 26.61 -16.91
CA ALA A 217 -2.75 27.26 -15.60
C ALA A 217 -2.71 26.23 -14.46
N ARG A 218 -3.50 25.13 -14.55
CA ARG A 218 -3.42 24.01 -13.60
C ARG A 218 -2.07 23.30 -13.68
N LEU A 219 -1.58 22.98 -14.88
CA LEU A 219 -0.29 22.33 -15.07
C LEU A 219 0.87 23.21 -14.57
N ALA A 220 0.83 24.53 -14.84
CA ALA A 220 1.82 25.48 -14.34
C ALA A 220 1.83 25.54 -12.81
N HIS A 221 0.66 25.52 -12.16
CA HIS A 221 0.55 25.50 -10.70
C HIS A 221 1.11 24.20 -10.10
N VAL A 222 0.77 23.04 -10.66
CA VAL A 222 1.29 21.74 -10.25
C VAL A 222 2.81 21.65 -10.43
N ARG A 223 3.31 22.11 -11.58
CA ARG A 223 4.75 22.18 -11.84
C ARG A 223 5.47 23.10 -10.84
N ALA A 224 4.90 24.27 -10.55
CA ALA A 224 5.47 25.19 -9.56
C ALA A 224 5.52 24.57 -8.16
N ALA A 225 4.46 23.85 -7.74
CA ALA A 225 4.41 23.15 -6.48
C ALA A 225 5.48 22.05 -6.40
N TYR A 226 5.67 21.22 -7.43
CA TYR A 226 6.70 20.18 -7.44
C TYR A 226 8.11 20.75 -7.45
N LEU A 227 8.35 21.81 -8.20
CA LEU A 227 9.63 22.50 -8.19
C LEU A 227 9.92 23.13 -6.83
N SER A 228 8.91 23.64 -6.12
CA SER A 228 9.09 24.17 -4.76
C SER A 228 9.49 23.07 -3.76
N PHE A 229 8.99 21.84 -3.91
CA PHE A 229 9.44 20.69 -3.11
C PHE A 229 10.92 20.39 -3.30
N LEU A 230 11.39 20.42 -4.56
CA LEU A 230 12.79 20.15 -4.88
C LEU A 230 13.75 21.32 -4.55
N ARG A 231 13.21 22.53 -4.28
CA ARG A 231 13.98 23.70 -3.87
C ARG A 231 14.04 23.91 -2.36
N GLN A 232 13.44 23.03 -1.58
CA GLN A 232 13.53 23.09 -0.11
C GLN A 232 14.97 22.87 0.37
N ASP A 233 15.25 23.36 1.57
CA ASP A 233 16.51 23.05 2.21
C ASP A 233 16.73 21.54 2.33
N ARG A 234 17.93 21.09 1.95
CA ARG A 234 18.31 19.66 1.92
C ARG A 234 17.37 18.76 1.06
N ALA A 235 16.78 19.29 0.01
CA ALA A 235 15.84 18.54 -0.85
C ALA A 235 16.43 17.22 -1.35
N LEU A 236 17.73 17.19 -1.72
CA LEU A 236 18.40 15.96 -2.15
C LEU A 236 18.42 14.91 -1.03
N LEU A 237 18.72 15.30 0.21
CA LEU A 237 18.68 14.40 1.37
C LEU A 237 17.28 13.84 1.59
N VAL A 238 16.25 14.68 1.47
CA VAL A 238 14.84 14.26 1.58
C VAL A 238 14.47 13.26 0.51
N VAL A 239 14.82 13.52 -0.75
CA VAL A 239 14.54 12.61 -1.88
C VAL A 239 15.28 11.28 -1.69
N LEU A 240 16.57 11.30 -1.38
CA LEU A 240 17.36 10.09 -1.13
C LEU A 240 16.80 9.29 0.05
N PHE A 241 16.40 9.95 1.12
CA PHE A 241 15.75 9.31 2.25
C PHE A 241 14.44 8.64 1.85
N LEU A 242 13.54 9.34 1.13
CA LEU A 242 12.27 8.77 0.68
C LEU A 242 12.46 7.57 -0.26
N LEU A 243 13.47 7.61 -1.13
CA LEU A 243 13.80 6.51 -2.04
C LEU A 243 14.36 5.29 -1.30
N THR A 244 15.11 5.48 -0.23
CA THR A 244 15.87 4.40 0.42
C THR A 244 15.24 3.88 1.69
N TYR A 245 14.36 4.67 2.33
CA TYR A 245 13.84 4.39 3.68
C TYR A 245 13.20 3.01 3.83
N LYS A 246 12.42 2.58 2.85
CA LYS A 246 11.78 1.26 2.83
C LYS A 246 12.27 0.35 1.69
N LEU A 247 13.47 0.59 1.19
CA LEU A 247 14.01 -0.16 0.05
C LEU A 247 14.19 -1.65 0.39
N GLY A 248 14.81 -1.95 1.52
CA GLY A 248 14.99 -3.32 1.99
C GLY A 248 13.66 -4.00 2.34
N ASP A 249 12.78 -3.30 3.05
CA ASP A 249 11.43 -3.77 3.39
C ASP A 249 10.61 -4.11 2.12
N ALA A 250 10.70 -3.29 1.07
CA ALA A 250 10.05 -3.55 -0.21
C ALA A 250 10.58 -4.83 -0.88
N LEU A 251 11.89 -5.02 -0.89
CA LEU A 251 12.49 -6.25 -1.40
C LEU A 251 11.99 -7.47 -0.61
N MET A 252 12.00 -7.41 0.72
CA MET A 252 11.47 -8.50 1.57
C MET A 252 10.02 -8.82 1.22
N PHE A 253 9.16 -7.81 1.20
CA PHE A 253 7.74 -7.97 0.92
C PHE A 253 7.46 -8.59 -0.46
N ASN A 254 8.22 -8.20 -1.49
CA ASN A 254 7.99 -8.66 -2.86
C ASN A 254 8.19 -10.17 -3.02
N MET A 255 9.22 -10.75 -2.40
CA MET A 255 9.56 -12.17 -2.57
C MET A 255 9.21 -13.06 -1.37
N SER A 256 8.72 -12.50 -0.25
CA SER A 256 8.28 -13.29 0.90
C SER A 256 7.23 -14.35 0.55
N LYS A 257 6.29 -14.02 -0.36
CA LYS A 257 5.23 -14.92 -0.81
C LYS A 257 5.78 -16.11 -1.59
N VAL A 258 6.77 -15.85 -2.44
CA VAL A 258 7.48 -16.86 -3.22
C VAL A 258 8.27 -17.76 -2.29
N MET A 259 9.03 -17.19 -1.35
CA MET A 259 9.78 -17.93 -0.35
C MET A 259 8.86 -18.82 0.51
N LEU A 260 7.74 -18.32 0.97
CA LEU A 260 6.77 -19.10 1.75
C LEU A 260 6.21 -20.28 0.94
N ARG A 261 5.92 -20.08 -0.36
CA ARG A 261 5.54 -21.18 -1.26
C ARG A 261 6.64 -22.23 -1.34
N ASP A 262 7.89 -21.79 -1.53
CA ASP A 262 9.03 -22.69 -1.68
C ASP A 262 9.33 -23.48 -0.38
N LEU A 263 8.93 -22.92 0.78
CA LEU A 263 8.92 -23.60 2.08
C LEU A 263 7.72 -24.56 2.28
N GLY A 264 6.82 -24.66 1.27
CA GLY A 264 5.63 -25.51 1.35
C GLY A 264 4.44 -24.92 2.10
N VAL A 265 4.48 -23.62 2.46
CA VAL A 265 3.34 -22.94 3.10
C VAL A 265 2.22 -22.76 2.08
N SER A 266 1.07 -23.35 2.35
CA SER A 266 -0.09 -23.28 1.46
C SER A 266 -0.61 -21.84 1.30
N THR A 267 -1.33 -21.59 0.21
CA THR A 267 -1.92 -20.27 -0.06
C THR A 267 -2.90 -19.85 1.05
N ALA A 268 -3.68 -20.79 1.58
CA ALA A 268 -4.60 -20.52 2.68
C ALA A 268 -3.86 -20.08 3.95
N GLU A 269 -2.79 -20.79 4.30
CA GLU A 269 -1.93 -20.44 5.46
C GLU A 269 -1.26 -19.06 5.25
N ARG A 270 -0.77 -18.76 4.04
CA ARG A 270 -0.24 -17.43 3.71
C ARG A 270 -1.30 -16.34 3.89
N GLY A 271 -2.56 -16.60 3.52
CA GLY A 271 -3.68 -15.69 3.78
C GLY A 271 -3.87 -15.39 5.28
N VAL A 272 -3.78 -16.41 6.13
CA VAL A 272 -3.86 -16.26 7.59
C VAL A 272 -2.67 -15.46 8.13
N ILE A 273 -1.45 -15.79 7.71
CA ILE A 273 -0.22 -15.09 8.11
C ILE A 273 -0.29 -13.61 7.69
N ASN A 274 -0.71 -13.34 6.45
CA ASN A 274 -0.90 -11.98 5.93
C ASN A 274 -1.93 -11.18 6.75
N GLY A 275 -2.99 -11.84 7.25
CA GLY A 275 -3.98 -11.25 8.13
C GLY A 275 -3.36 -10.77 9.45
N PHE A 276 -2.65 -11.65 10.14
CA PHE A 276 -1.93 -11.30 11.38
C PHE A 276 -0.89 -10.21 11.14
N GLY A 277 -0.13 -10.30 10.03
CA GLY A 277 0.84 -9.28 9.62
C GLY A 277 0.18 -7.91 9.38
N THR A 278 -0.97 -7.87 8.70
CA THR A 278 -1.72 -6.62 8.46
C THR A 278 -2.18 -5.99 9.77
N VAL A 279 -2.73 -6.79 10.70
CA VAL A 279 -3.13 -6.30 12.04
C VAL A 279 -1.91 -5.79 12.80
N ALA A 280 -0.81 -6.53 12.79
CA ALA A 280 0.44 -6.13 13.43
C ALA A 280 0.99 -4.81 12.86
N SER A 281 0.92 -4.62 11.54
CA SER A 281 1.33 -3.36 10.88
C SER A 281 0.46 -2.18 11.32
N ILE A 282 -0.86 -2.36 11.47
CA ILE A 282 -1.76 -1.33 12.00
C ILE A 282 -1.40 -0.98 13.46
N VAL A 283 -1.21 -1.99 14.30
CA VAL A 283 -0.80 -1.81 15.70
C VAL A 283 0.55 -1.11 15.76
N GLY A 284 1.51 -1.52 14.95
CA GLY A 284 2.82 -0.89 14.82
C GLY A 284 2.72 0.59 14.45
N ALA A 285 1.87 0.93 13.47
CA ALA A 285 1.67 2.33 13.08
C ALA A 285 1.08 3.17 14.23
N VAL A 286 0.16 2.61 15.02
CA VAL A 286 -0.39 3.28 16.22
C VAL A 286 0.71 3.47 17.29
N ILE A 287 1.50 2.44 17.56
CA ILE A 287 2.61 2.50 18.53
C ILE A 287 3.65 3.53 18.08
N GLY A 288 4.08 3.48 16.81
CA GLY A 288 5.04 4.43 16.23
C GLY A 288 4.54 5.88 16.29
N GLY A 289 3.28 6.10 15.90
CA GLY A 289 2.63 7.41 16.00
C GLY A 289 2.56 7.93 17.44
N ALA A 290 2.19 7.08 18.40
CA ALA A 290 2.13 7.42 19.82
C ALA A 290 3.54 7.71 20.39
N TRP A 291 4.56 6.96 19.97
CA TRP A 291 5.96 7.23 20.37
C TRP A 291 6.42 8.62 19.88
N ILE A 292 6.17 8.91 18.57
CA ILE A 292 6.51 10.21 17.98
C ILE A 292 5.77 11.35 18.71
N ALA A 293 4.48 11.16 19.02
CA ALA A 293 3.69 12.17 19.71
C ALA A 293 4.17 12.46 21.15
N ARG A 294 4.68 11.44 21.85
CA ARG A 294 5.17 11.56 23.24
C ARG A 294 6.60 12.11 23.32
N THR A 295 7.39 11.92 22.30
CA THR A 295 8.81 12.32 22.31
C THR A 295 9.10 13.44 21.31
N SER A 296 9.34 13.10 20.09
CA SER A 296 9.40 13.92 18.88
C SER A 296 9.76 13.00 17.69
N LEU A 297 9.55 13.46 16.48
CA LEU A 297 10.00 12.70 15.29
C LEU A 297 11.53 12.52 15.32
N ALA A 298 12.28 13.56 15.62
CA ALA A 298 13.76 13.53 15.67
C ALA A 298 14.30 12.45 16.62
N ARG A 299 13.63 12.23 17.77
CA ARG A 299 14.04 11.20 18.75
C ARG A 299 13.55 9.81 18.40
N ALA A 300 12.40 9.71 17.74
CA ALA A 300 11.76 8.42 17.47
C ALA A 300 12.19 7.79 16.13
N ILE A 301 12.53 8.60 15.11
CA ILE A 301 12.74 8.08 13.75
C ILE A 301 13.95 7.15 13.65
N VAL A 302 15.05 7.47 14.36
CA VAL A 302 16.28 6.65 14.37
C VAL A 302 16.01 5.27 14.99
N PRO A 303 15.53 5.15 16.25
CA PRO A 303 15.28 3.84 16.85
C PRO A 303 14.18 3.04 16.11
N ILE A 304 13.15 3.70 15.57
CA ILE A 304 12.14 3.02 14.73
C ILE A 304 12.79 2.43 13.46
N THR A 305 13.68 3.18 12.80
CA THR A 305 14.38 2.69 11.61
C THR A 305 15.31 1.53 11.96
N VAL A 306 16.01 1.60 13.09
CA VAL A 306 16.86 0.50 13.56
C VAL A 306 16.02 -0.75 13.86
N LEU A 307 14.87 -0.61 14.53
CA LEU A 307 13.97 -1.74 14.78
C LEU A 307 13.47 -2.38 13.48
N MET A 308 13.03 -1.58 12.52
CA MET A 308 12.59 -2.07 11.21
C MET A 308 13.74 -2.83 10.50
N THR A 309 14.93 -2.25 10.44
CA THR A 309 16.05 -2.86 9.71
C THR A 309 16.64 -4.07 10.44
N ALA A 310 16.57 -4.12 11.78
CA ALA A 310 17.03 -5.25 12.57
C ALA A 310 16.16 -6.51 12.41
N THR A 311 14.92 -6.37 11.96
CA THR A 311 14.05 -7.52 11.65
C THR A 311 14.34 -8.15 10.28
N GLN A 312 15.00 -7.44 9.37
CA GLN A 312 15.26 -7.92 8.01
C GLN A 312 16.17 -9.17 7.96
N PRO A 313 17.31 -9.24 8.69
CA PRO A 313 18.16 -10.43 8.69
C PRO A 313 17.46 -11.71 9.15
N ILE A 314 16.32 -11.60 9.85
CA ILE A 314 15.55 -12.76 10.30
C ILE A 314 15.01 -13.55 9.09
N TYR A 315 14.75 -12.92 7.95
CA TYR A 315 14.36 -13.62 6.72
C TYR A 315 15.45 -14.54 6.18
N LEU A 316 16.73 -14.23 6.40
CA LEU A 316 17.82 -15.12 6.04
C LEU A 316 17.75 -16.45 6.82
N LEU A 317 17.25 -16.40 8.05
CA LEU A 317 17.05 -17.57 8.90
C LEU A 317 15.97 -18.50 8.33
N ILE A 318 14.93 -17.93 7.71
CA ILE A 318 13.85 -18.68 7.06
C ILE A 318 14.27 -19.14 5.66
N ALA A 319 15.05 -18.34 4.94
CA ALA A 319 15.47 -18.65 3.57
C ALA A 319 16.49 -19.79 3.48
N ALA A 320 17.31 -19.97 4.52
CA ALA A 320 18.39 -20.97 4.54
C ALA A 320 17.93 -22.42 4.30
N PRO A 321 16.82 -22.90 4.87
CA PRO A 321 16.33 -24.27 4.65
C PRO A 321 15.69 -24.51 3.27
N SER A 322 15.31 -23.46 2.54
CA SER A 322 14.60 -23.56 1.26
C SER A 322 15.50 -23.92 0.08
N LEU A 323 16.81 -24.05 0.29
CA LEU A 323 17.73 -24.49 -0.76
C LEU A 323 17.66 -26.02 -0.93
N PRO A 324 17.51 -26.53 -2.15
CA PRO A 324 17.82 -27.94 -2.44
C PRO A 324 19.33 -28.13 -2.23
N MET A 325 19.68 -28.67 -1.05
CA MET A 325 21.05 -28.82 -0.62
C MET A 325 21.70 -30.00 -1.31
N SER A 326 22.61 -29.73 -2.23
CA SER A 326 23.65 -30.71 -2.53
C SER A 326 24.57 -30.78 -1.29
N ALA A 327 24.82 -31.99 -0.79
CA ALA A 327 25.53 -32.23 0.47
C ALA A 327 26.94 -31.61 0.62
N GLY A 328 27.47 -30.94 -0.43
CA GLY A 328 28.76 -30.28 -0.44
C GLY A 328 28.71 -28.76 -0.23
N GLN A 329 27.55 -28.10 -0.35
CA GLN A 329 27.47 -26.62 -0.30
C GLN A 329 27.17 -26.06 1.09
N LEU A 330 26.91 -26.89 2.07
CA LEU A 330 26.59 -26.48 3.44
C LEU A 330 27.77 -26.29 4.36
N ALA A 331 28.92 -26.85 4.02
CA ALA A 331 30.09 -26.79 4.89
C ALA A 331 30.60 -25.35 5.13
N ASP A 332 30.28 -24.41 4.23
CA ASP A 332 30.82 -23.05 4.26
C ASP A 332 29.81 -21.93 4.53
N ALA A 333 28.53 -22.25 4.74
CA ALA A 333 27.55 -21.21 5.01
C ALA A 333 27.38 -21.01 6.53
N PRO A 334 27.20 -19.75 7.02
CA PRO A 334 26.89 -19.48 8.43
C PRO A 334 25.51 -20.00 8.88
N ALA A 335 24.91 -20.89 8.13
CA ALA A 335 23.74 -21.72 8.47
C ALA A 335 23.92 -22.55 9.78
N PHE A 336 25.09 -22.47 10.38
CA PHE A 336 25.47 -23.07 11.64
C PHE A 336 24.50 -22.76 12.82
N PHE A 337 23.81 -21.64 12.75
CA PHE A 337 22.90 -21.23 13.84
C PHE A 337 21.51 -21.89 13.79
N LEU A 338 21.11 -22.50 12.67
CA LEU A 338 19.71 -22.86 12.42
C LEU A 338 19.47 -24.29 11.96
N ALA A 339 20.50 -25.10 11.85
CA ALA A 339 20.38 -26.53 11.50
C ALA A 339 19.51 -27.37 12.49
N GLY A 340 19.09 -26.78 13.62
CA GLY A 340 18.17 -27.38 14.59
C GLY A 340 16.74 -26.84 14.60
N LEU A 341 16.46 -25.76 13.89
CA LEU A 341 15.14 -25.12 13.81
C LEU A 341 14.60 -25.30 12.38
N ALA A 342 14.08 -26.48 12.05
CA ALA A 342 13.12 -26.54 10.96
C ALA A 342 12.02 -25.51 11.26
N PRO A 343 11.82 -24.45 10.44
CA PRO A 343 10.91 -23.38 10.80
C PRO A 343 9.50 -23.95 10.82
N SER A 344 8.92 -24.08 12.01
CA SER A 344 7.51 -24.41 12.12
C SER A 344 6.70 -23.27 11.50
N LEU A 345 5.51 -23.57 11.01
CA LEU A 345 4.59 -22.55 10.50
C LEU A 345 4.39 -21.41 11.51
N THR A 346 4.33 -21.75 12.79
CA THR A 346 4.21 -20.79 13.90
C THR A 346 5.43 -19.88 13.99
N THR A 347 6.64 -20.42 13.82
CA THR A 347 7.88 -19.63 13.84
C THR A 347 7.91 -18.65 12.67
N VAL A 348 7.58 -19.11 11.46
CA VAL A 348 7.49 -18.27 10.26
C VAL A 348 6.45 -17.15 10.45
N ALA A 349 5.26 -17.50 10.95
CA ALA A 349 4.21 -16.53 11.22
C ALA A 349 4.65 -15.49 12.25
N ALA A 350 5.28 -15.91 13.35
CA ALA A 350 5.78 -15.02 14.39
C ALA A 350 6.82 -14.01 13.85
N ILE A 351 7.76 -14.49 13.03
CA ILE A 351 8.77 -13.65 12.39
C ILE A 351 8.11 -12.59 11.50
N MET A 352 7.17 -13.00 10.64
CA MET A 352 6.48 -12.07 9.75
C MET A 352 5.62 -11.05 10.53
N VAL A 353 4.97 -11.47 11.62
CA VAL A 353 4.18 -10.58 12.48
C VAL A 353 5.07 -9.53 13.15
N ILE A 354 6.24 -9.92 13.67
CA ILE A 354 7.19 -9.00 14.30
C ILE A 354 7.73 -8.00 13.26
N GLU A 355 8.10 -8.48 12.09
CA GLU A 355 8.58 -7.63 10.99
C GLU A 355 7.50 -6.61 10.59
N GLN A 356 6.26 -7.06 10.37
CA GLN A 356 5.15 -6.19 10.00
C GLN A 356 4.79 -5.16 11.10
N LEU A 357 4.96 -5.51 12.38
CA LEU A 357 4.81 -4.58 13.50
C LEU A 357 5.85 -3.44 13.39
N CYS A 358 7.12 -3.78 13.22
CA CYS A 358 8.20 -2.82 13.09
C CYS A 358 8.08 -2.00 11.79
N GLY A 359 7.69 -2.65 10.69
CA GLY A 359 7.38 -2.01 9.41
C GLY A 359 6.24 -0.99 9.53
N GLY A 360 5.20 -1.29 10.31
CA GLY A 360 4.10 -0.38 10.61
C GLY A 360 4.56 0.86 11.38
N MET A 361 5.41 0.71 12.39
CA MET A 361 6.01 1.85 13.10
C MET A 361 6.80 2.74 12.14
N ALA A 362 7.55 2.15 11.22
CA ALA A 362 8.32 2.86 10.22
C ALA A 362 7.44 3.63 9.22
N VAL A 363 6.31 3.05 8.80
CA VAL A 363 5.32 3.75 7.95
C VAL A 363 4.80 5.01 8.66
N ALA A 364 4.46 4.92 9.95
CA ALA A 364 4.03 6.10 10.71
C ALA A 364 5.11 7.18 10.76
N ALA A 365 6.37 6.81 11.01
CA ALA A 365 7.49 7.75 11.05
C ALA A 365 7.71 8.43 9.69
N GLN A 366 7.67 7.67 8.58
CA GLN A 366 7.78 8.17 7.22
C GLN A 366 6.67 9.16 6.87
N MET A 367 5.43 8.84 7.23
CA MET A 367 4.29 9.72 6.93
C MET A 367 4.37 11.03 7.73
N VAL A 368 4.72 10.97 9.00
CA VAL A 368 4.92 12.17 9.83
C VAL A 368 6.08 13.02 9.28
N PHE A 369 7.20 12.39 8.90
CA PHE A 369 8.33 13.08 8.26
C PHE A 369 7.88 13.81 6.99
N LEU A 370 7.21 13.11 6.09
CA LEU A 370 6.74 13.69 4.82
C LEU A 370 5.77 14.85 5.06
N MET A 371 4.80 14.70 5.97
CA MET A 371 3.86 15.77 6.31
C MET A 371 4.56 17.03 6.83
N ARG A 372 5.63 16.89 7.63
CA ARG A 372 6.40 18.03 8.13
C ARG A 372 7.20 18.75 7.05
N ARG A 373 7.54 18.05 5.97
CA ARG A 373 8.24 18.63 4.81
C ARG A 373 7.30 19.32 3.81
N CYS A 374 5.98 19.23 4.00
CA CYS A 374 5.03 19.88 3.11
C CYS A 374 4.94 21.37 3.41
N HIS A 375 5.20 22.21 2.38
CA HIS A 375 5.01 23.67 2.50
C HIS A 375 3.54 24.01 2.78
N PRO A 376 3.23 24.98 3.66
CA PRO A 376 1.85 25.35 4.00
C PRO A 376 0.95 25.64 2.80
N ASP A 377 1.48 26.30 1.76
CA ASP A 377 0.72 26.68 0.57
C ASP A 377 0.53 25.55 -0.44
N HIS A 378 1.31 24.46 -0.33
CA HIS A 378 1.34 23.36 -1.30
C HIS A 378 1.24 21.97 -0.63
N LYS A 379 0.60 21.87 0.54
CA LYS A 379 0.57 20.65 1.37
C LYS A 379 0.18 19.41 0.58
N ALA A 380 -0.94 19.47 -0.14
CA ALA A 380 -1.44 18.31 -0.90
C ALA A 380 -0.50 17.90 -2.04
N ALA A 381 0.00 18.88 -2.81
CA ALA A 381 0.91 18.62 -3.92
C ALA A 381 2.27 18.05 -3.43
N HIS A 382 2.82 18.62 -2.35
CA HIS A 382 4.08 18.14 -1.75
C HIS A 382 3.93 16.74 -1.19
N PHE A 383 2.82 16.45 -0.50
CA PHE A 383 2.54 15.12 0.04
C PHE A 383 2.39 14.08 -1.08
N ALA A 384 1.61 14.43 -2.12
CA ALA A 384 1.45 13.57 -3.29
C ALA A 384 2.78 13.31 -4.03
N PHE A 385 3.62 14.32 -4.17
CA PHE A 385 4.93 14.18 -4.79
C PHE A 385 5.88 13.30 -3.97
N GLY A 386 5.94 13.50 -2.66
CA GLY A 386 6.76 12.67 -1.77
C GLY A 386 6.30 11.21 -1.74
N THR A 387 4.98 10.95 -1.74
CA THR A 387 4.44 9.60 -1.84
C THR A 387 4.70 8.97 -3.22
N ALA A 388 4.72 9.76 -4.30
CA ALA A 388 5.10 9.27 -5.63
C ALA A 388 6.58 8.87 -5.70
N ILE A 389 7.49 9.63 -5.09
CA ILE A 389 8.92 9.27 -4.97
C ILE A 389 9.06 7.92 -4.25
N TYR A 390 8.35 7.73 -3.16
CA TYR A 390 8.31 6.47 -2.43
C TYR A 390 7.75 5.32 -3.29
N ALA A 391 6.63 5.54 -3.98
CA ALA A 391 6.03 4.53 -4.87
C ALA A 391 6.98 4.12 -6.01
N LEU A 392 7.76 5.06 -6.54
CA LEU A 392 8.78 4.78 -7.55
C LEU A 392 9.86 3.82 -7.03
N SER A 393 10.30 3.99 -5.78
CA SER A 393 11.23 3.05 -5.13
C SER A 393 10.62 1.64 -5.02
N GLN A 394 9.37 1.54 -4.58
CA GLN A 394 8.66 0.25 -4.47
C GLN A 394 8.52 -0.45 -5.83
N MET A 395 8.19 0.29 -6.86
CA MET A 395 8.04 -0.21 -8.22
C MET A 395 9.37 -0.71 -8.78
N ALA A 396 10.43 0.09 -8.65
CA ALA A 396 11.76 -0.26 -9.16
C ALA A 396 12.29 -1.54 -8.49
N THR A 397 12.18 -1.64 -7.15
CA THR A 397 12.61 -2.84 -6.42
C THR A 397 11.83 -4.07 -6.84
N GLY A 398 10.52 -3.97 -6.97
CA GLY A 398 9.69 -5.11 -7.33
C GLY A 398 9.98 -5.64 -8.74
N ALA A 399 10.19 -4.76 -9.70
CA ALA A 399 10.48 -5.17 -11.08
C ALA A 399 11.73 -6.05 -11.19
N TYR A 400 12.76 -5.80 -10.38
CA TYR A 400 13.99 -6.58 -10.36
C TYR A 400 13.98 -7.74 -9.36
N SER A 401 13.13 -7.69 -8.34
CA SER A 401 13.07 -8.66 -7.24
C SER A 401 12.99 -10.08 -7.72
N GLY A 402 12.04 -10.36 -8.59
CA GLY A 402 11.80 -11.72 -9.05
C GLY A 402 12.93 -12.27 -9.91
N TRP A 403 13.54 -11.43 -10.75
CA TRP A 403 14.67 -11.83 -11.56
C TRP A 403 15.90 -12.14 -10.69
N VAL A 404 16.22 -11.29 -9.73
CA VAL A 404 17.34 -11.51 -8.79
C VAL A 404 17.09 -12.75 -7.94
N TYR A 405 15.88 -12.94 -7.43
CA TYR A 405 15.50 -14.12 -6.64
C TYR A 405 15.66 -15.41 -7.47
N GLN A 406 15.22 -15.40 -8.71
CA GLN A 406 15.30 -16.54 -9.61
C GLN A 406 16.75 -16.87 -10.03
N ALA A 407 17.57 -15.84 -10.29
CA ALA A 407 18.93 -16.01 -10.76
C ALA A 407 19.93 -16.36 -9.65
N GLN A 408 19.76 -15.79 -8.46
CA GLN A 408 20.73 -15.86 -7.35
C GLN A 408 20.24 -16.71 -6.17
N GLY A 409 18.98 -17.11 -6.17
CA GLY A 409 18.35 -17.85 -5.07
C GLY A 409 17.95 -16.98 -3.87
N PRO A 410 17.20 -17.59 -2.93
CA PRO A 410 16.61 -16.85 -1.81
C PRO A 410 17.62 -16.24 -0.85
N ILE A 411 18.71 -16.97 -0.51
CA ILE A 411 19.71 -16.46 0.45
C ILE A 411 20.36 -15.19 -0.05
N VAL A 412 20.87 -15.20 -1.30
CA VAL A 412 21.53 -14.04 -1.90
C VAL A 412 20.55 -12.89 -2.03
N TYR A 413 19.31 -13.17 -2.44
CA TYR A 413 18.28 -12.17 -2.56
C TYR A 413 18.00 -11.48 -1.22
N PHE A 414 17.74 -12.22 -0.13
CA PHE A 414 17.45 -11.65 1.17
C PHE A 414 18.68 -10.99 1.81
N ALA A 415 19.91 -11.46 1.51
CA ALA A 415 21.12 -10.77 1.90
C ALA A 415 21.23 -9.40 1.20
N LEU A 416 20.94 -9.31 -0.09
CA LEU A 416 20.90 -8.04 -0.83
C LEU A 416 19.83 -7.11 -0.27
N ALA A 417 18.67 -7.64 0.14
CA ALA A 417 17.63 -6.84 0.79
C ALA A 417 18.10 -6.25 2.14
N CYS A 418 18.88 -7.01 2.92
CA CYS A 418 19.51 -6.48 4.14
C CYS A 418 20.52 -5.36 3.82
N VAL A 419 21.35 -5.55 2.79
CA VAL A 419 22.31 -4.52 2.33
C VAL A 419 21.56 -3.26 1.85
N ALA A 420 20.42 -3.42 1.21
CA ALA A 420 19.58 -2.30 0.76
C ALA A 420 19.01 -1.45 1.91
N CYS A 421 19.08 -1.92 3.16
CA CYS A 421 18.75 -1.13 4.35
C CYS A 421 19.86 -0.15 4.77
N ILE A 422 21.11 -0.38 4.35
CA ILE A 422 22.25 0.43 4.80
C ILE A 422 22.10 1.92 4.46
N PRO A 423 21.68 2.30 3.22
CA PRO A 423 21.52 3.71 2.88
C PRO A 423 20.56 4.44 3.82
N CYS A 424 19.42 3.84 4.18
CA CYS A 424 18.48 4.49 5.09
C CYS A 424 19.06 4.64 6.50
N LEU A 425 19.83 3.65 7.00
CA LEU A 425 20.48 3.73 8.30
C LEU A 425 21.53 4.86 8.36
N LEU A 426 22.23 5.11 7.23
CA LEU A 426 23.19 6.21 7.13
C LEU A 426 22.52 7.57 7.01
N LEU A 427 21.36 7.64 6.34
CA LEU A 427 20.67 8.90 6.10
C LEU A 427 19.76 9.32 7.26
N VAL A 428 19.18 8.38 8.02
CA VAL A 428 18.21 8.70 9.07
C VAL A 428 18.72 9.60 10.17
N PRO A 429 20.00 9.51 10.67
CA PRO A 429 20.50 10.46 11.63
C PRO A 429 20.60 11.89 11.09
N MET A 430 20.96 12.02 9.78
CA MET A 430 21.04 13.33 9.12
C MET A 430 19.65 13.95 8.94
N VAL A 431 18.65 13.12 8.71
CA VAL A 431 17.24 13.54 8.63
C VAL A 431 16.73 13.95 10.01
N ALA A 432 17.03 13.17 11.05
CA ALA A 432 16.63 13.47 12.43
C ALA A 432 17.17 14.82 12.90
N THR A 433 18.43 15.17 12.58
CA THR A 433 19.05 16.46 12.95
C THR A 433 18.51 17.65 12.14
N SER A 434 17.83 17.40 11.03
CA SER A 434 17.23 18.46 10.20
C SER A 434 15.85 18.90 10.68
N GLU A 435 15.26 18.19 11.65
CA GLU A 435 13.95 18.50 12.22
C GLU A 435 14.10 19.47 13.39
N PRO A 436 13.37 20.59 13.43
CA PRO A 436 13.38 21.49 14.59
C PRO A 436 12.81 20.76 15.82
N ASP A 437 13.48 20.88 16.95
CA ASP A 437 12.95 20.40 18.23
C ASP A 437 11.62 21.13 18.53
N PRO A 438 10.55 20.41 18.89
CA PRO A 438 9.32 21.08 19.31
C PRO A 438 9.60 21.94 20.56
N PRO A 439 8.94 23.10 20.69
CA PRO A 439 9.06 23.91 21.88
C PRO A 439 8.73 23.04 23.10
N ARG A 440 9.63 23.01 24.08
CA ARG A 440 9.42 22.28 25.34
C ARG A 440 8.10 22.78 25.93
N ARG A 441 7.12 21.90 26.09
CA ARG A 441 5.96 22.22 26.91
C ARG A 441 6.48 22.46 28.30
N THR A 442 6.52 23.72 28.72
CA THR A 442 6.69 24.09 30.12
C THR A 442 5.52 23.49 30.86
N ALA A 443 5.83 22.63 31.83
CA ALA A 443 4.86 21.91 32.65
C ALA A 443 4.04 22.90 33.52
#